data_3ac072b0054122347aa05b777e3332f9
#
_entry.id   3ac072b0054122347aa05b777e3332f9
#
_cell.length_a   1.000
_cell.length_b   1.000
_cell.length_c   1.000
_cell.angle_alpha   90.00
_cell.angle_beta   90.00
_cell.angle_gamma   90.00
#
_symmetry.space_group_name_H-M   'P 1'
#
loop_
_entity.id
_entity.type
_entity.pdbx_description
1 polymer ?
#
loop_
_entity_poly.entity_id
_entity_poly.type
_entity_poly.pdbx_seq_one_letter_code
_entity_poly.pdbx_strand_id
1 'polypeptide(L)'
;IHELIRGKRMVLVDDSIVRGTQLRETAEFLFESGAKEVHARAACPPILFGCKYLNFSRSNSEMELIARRVIAEEEGENVDRTVLDDYADPDSDRYHKMVEKICKRMGFTSLGYNRLDDMLDAAGIDPSKMCTYCWNGRE
;
A
#
# COMPACT_ATOMS: atom_id res chain seq x y z
N ILE A 1 -27.01 3.19 -7.81
CA ILE A 1 -25.58 2.87 -7.56
C ILE A 1 -25.41 1.35 -7.47
N HIS A 2 -26.26 0.63 -6.68
CA HIS A 2 -26.17 -0.83 -6.55
C HIS A 2 -26.29 -1.58 -7.89
N GLU A 3 -27.09 -1.09 -8.83
CA GLU A 3 -27.26 -1.69 -10.16
C GLU A 3 -25.96 -1.61 -10.99
N LEU A 4 -25.14 -0.59 -10.77
CA LEU A 4 -23.86 -0.42 -11.44
C LEU A 4 -22.76 -1.34 -10.88
N ILE A 5 -22.96 -1.85 -9.66
CA ILE A 5 -21.96 -2.66 -8.94
C ILE A 5 -22.30 -4.15 -9.00
N ARG A 6 -23.57 -4.51 -8.95
CA ARG A 6 -24.04 -5.89 -8.85
C ARG A 6 -23.49 -6.77 -9.99
N GLY A 7 -22.80 -7.84 -9.60
CA GLY A 7 -22.24 -8.82 -10.53
C GLY A 7 -21.01 -8.33 -11.29
N LYS A 8 -20.51 -7.11 -10.99
CA LYS A 8 -19.36 -6.52 -11.68
C LYS A 8 -18.05 -6.86 -11.00
N ARG A 9 -17.00 -6.85 -11.79
CA ARG A 9 -15.61 -6.84 -11.31
C ARG A 9 -15.19 -5.38 -11.19
N MET A 10 -14.91 -4.94 -9.98
CA MET A 10 -14.59 -3.54 -9.66
C MET A 10 -13.09 -3.35 -9.56
N VAL A 11 -12.59 -2.25 -10.10
CA VAL A 11 -11.21 -1.80 -9.87
C VAL A 11 -11.26 -0.54 -9.03
N LEU A 12 -10.60 -0.57 -7.88
CA LEU A 12 -10.43 0.53 -6.96
C LEU A 12 -9.04 1.11 -7.15
N VAL A 13 -8.95 2.37 -7.58
CA VAL A 13 -7.67 3.06 -7.74
C VAL A 13 -7.58 4.13 -6.66
N ASP A 14 -6.49 4.14 -5.92
CA ASP A 14 -6.20 5.15 -4.91
C ASP A 14 -4.76 5.64 -5.04
N ASP A 15 -4.48 6.83 -4.54
CA ASP A 15 -3.13 7.39 -4.58
C ASP A 15 -2.18 6.63 -3.64
N SER A 16 -2.62 6.33 -2.44
CA SER A 16 -1.81 5.65 -1.43
C SER A 16 -2.66 4.84 -0.44
N ILE A 17 -2.06 3.78 0.11
CA ILE A 17 -2.64 3.01 1.20
C ILE A 17 -1.80 3.24 2.45
N VAL A 18 -2.33 4.02 3.39
CA VAL A 18 -1.63 4.36 4.64
C VAL A 18 -2.04 3.40 5.75
N ARG A 19 -3.23 3.59 6.33
CA ARG A 19 -3.79 2.75 7.40
C ARG A 19 -4.69 1.64 6.88
N GLY A 20 -5.23 1.84 5.68
CA GLY A 20 -6.10 0.88 4.99
C GLY A 20 -7.57 0.88 5.43
N THR A 21 -7.93 1.65 6.46
CA THR A 21 -9.30 1.62 7.02
C THR A 21 -10.36 2.02 6.01
N GLN A 22 -10.19 3.15 5.33
CA GLN A 22 -11.15 3.65 4.34
C GLN A 22 -11.30 2.71 3.14
N LEU A 23 -10.21 2.17 2.64
CA LEU A 23 -10.25 1.24 1.51
C LEU A 23 -10.90 -0.08 1.87
N ARG A 24 -10.68 -0.57 3.08
CA ARG A 24 -11.35 -1.76 3.59
C ARG A 24 -12.85 -1.55 3.68
N GLU A 25 -13.30 -0.44 4.25
CA GLU A 25 -14.72 -0.08 4.32
C GLU A 25 -15.34 0.07 2.92
N THR A 26 -14.61 0.66 1.99
CA THR A 26 -15.05 0.78 0.59
C THR A 26 -15.19 -0.59 -0.07
N ALA A 27 -14.24 -1.50 0.14
CA ALA A 27 -14.32 -2.87 -0.39
C ALA A 27 -15.52 -3.62 0.20
N GLU A 28 -15.74 -3.52 1.52
CA GLU A 28 -16.91 -4.10 2.19
C GLU A 28 -18.22 -3.58 1.58
N PHE A 29 -18.33 -2.27 1.39
CA PHE A 29 -19.48 -1.64 0.74
C PHE A 29 -19.71 -2.18 -0.69
N LEU A 30 -18.65 -2.32 -1.47
CA LEU A 30 -18.76 -2.82 -2.83
C LEU A 30 -19.24 -4.28 -2.87
N PHE A 31 -18.72 -5.13 -1.99
CA PHE A 31 -19.19 -6.53 -1.89
C PHE A 31 -20.62 -6.62 -1.38
N GLU A 32 -21.00 -5.85 -0.37
CA GLU A 32 -22.38 -5.77 0.11
C GLU A 32 -23.35 -5.28 -0.97
N SER A 33 -22.87 -4.42 -1.88
CA SER A 33 -23.63 -3.92 -3.03
C SER A 33 -23.68 -4.93 -4.19
N GLY A 34 -23.06 -6.11 -4.03
CA GLY A 34 -23.13 -7.21 -4.98
C GLY A 34 -21.99 -7.30 -5.97
N ALA A 35 -20.86 -6.61 -5.73
CA ALA A 35 -19.65 -6.77 -6.55
C ALA A 35 -19.20 -8.23 -6.53
N LYS A 36 -18.79 -8.73 -7.69
CA LYS A 36 -18.24 -10.08 -7.83
C LYS A 36 -16.77 -10.15 -7.40
N GLU A 37 -16.03 -9.13 -7.73
CA GLU A 37 -14.61 -8.99 -7.43
C GLU A 37 -14.30 -7.52 -7.13
N VAL A 38 -13.33 -7.27 -6.24
CA VAL A 38 -12.78 -5.95 -5.96
C VAL A 38 -11.26 -6.01 -6.04
N HIS A 39 -10.71 -5.34 -7.04
CA HIS A 39 -9.27 -5.28 -7.29
C HIS A 39 -8.76 -3.89 -6.93
N ALA A 40 -7.85 -3.79 -5.97
CA ALA A 40 -7.27 -2.52 -5.55
C ALA A 40 -5.92 -2.27 -6.23
N ARG A 41 -5.70 -1.02 -6.63
CA ARG A 41 -4.44 -0.55 -7.22
C ARG A 41 -4.05 0.77 -6.59
N ALA A 42 -2.86 0.80 -5.99
CA ALA A 42 -2.29 2.01 -5.43
C ALA A 42 -1.32 2.66 -6.44
N ALA A 43 -1.40 3.98 -6.58
CA ALA A 43 -0.54 4.72 -7.50
C ALA A 43 0.90 4.85 -7.00
N CYS A 44 1.14 4.64 -5.70
CA CYS A 44 2.48 4.65 -5.12
C CYS A 44 2.86 3.28 -4.55
N PRO A 45 4.16 3.06 -4.23
CA PRO A 45 4.59 1.87 -3.50
C PRO A 45 4.03 1.78 -2.08
N PRO A 46 4.17 0.64 -1.39
CA PRO A 46 3.82 0.54 0.03
C PRO A 46 4.56 1.59 0.86
N ILE A 47 3.84 2.26 1.76
CA ILE A 47 4.43 3.25 2.65
C ILE A 47 5.03 2.52 3.86
N LEU A 48 6.35 2.53 3.95
CA LEU A 48 7.12 1.86 5.00
C LEU A 48 7.60 2.82 6.09
N PHE A 49 7.66 4.12 5.80
CA PHE A 49 8.15 5.14 6.71
C PHE A 49 7.17 6.32 6.77
N GLY A 50 6.91 6.83 7.96
CA GLY A 50 6.09 8.02 8.13
C GLY A 50 6.76 9.25 7.53
N CYS A 51 5.99 10.05 6.80
CA CYS A 51 6.53 11.28 6.21
C CYS A 51 7.01 12.24 7.30
N LYS A 52 8.19 12.82 7.11
CA LYS A 52 8.76 13.81 8.04
C LYS A 52 8.07 15.18 7.93
N TYR A 53 7.42 15.45 6.81
CA TYR A 53 6.93 16.78 6.46
C TYR A 53 5.41 16.87 6.39
N LEU A 54 4.75 15.83 5.89
CA LEU A 54 3.31 15.81 5.65
C LEU A 54 2.58 14.95 6.69
N ASN A 55 1.42 15.43 7.12
CA ASN A 55 0.68 14.80 8.21
C ASN A 55 -0.10 13.55 7.80
N PHE A 56 -0.36 13.32 6.52
CA PHE A 56 -1.22 12.21 6.06
C PHE A 56 -0.65 10.82 6.40
N SER A 57 0.66 10.68 6.39
CA SER A 57 1.37 9.45 6.79
C SER A 57 2.19 9.62 8.07
N ARG A 58 2.16 10.82 8.66
CA ARG A 58 2.80 11.11 9.94
C ARG A 58 1.97 10.49 11.04
N SER A 59 2.54 9.54 11.73
CA SER A 59 1.90 8.88 12.86
C SER A 59 2.78 9.01 14.10
N ASN A 60 2.17 8.86 15.28
CA ASN A 60 2.91 8.76 16.54
C ASN A 60 3.69 7.44 16.61
N SER A 61 3.34 6.48 15.76
CA SER A 61 3.99 5.18 15.65
C SER A 61 3.94 4.70 14.20
N GLU A 62 5.04 4.15 13.70
CA GLU A 62 5.08 3.50 12.39
C GLU A 62 4.13 2.29 12.30
N MET A 63 3.70 1.75 13.45
CA MET A 63 2.71 0.68 13.52
C MET A 63 1.31 1.11 13.08
N GLU A 64 1.05 2.38 12.86
CA GLU A 64 -0.19 2.84 12.21
C GLU A 64 -0.18 2.59 10.70
N LEU A 65 0.99 2.42 10.09
CA LEU A 65 1.12 2.07 8.67
C LEU A 65 0.79 0.59 8.48
N ILE A 66 -0.15 0.28 7.59
CA ILE A 66 -0.59 -1.11 7.36
C ILE A 66 0.58 -2.03 6.97
N ALA A 67 1.49 -1.55 6.13
CA ALA A 67 2.66 -2.30 5.71
C ALA A 67 3.58 -2.62 6.90
N ARG A 68 3.82 -1.66 7.79
CA ARG A 68 4.67 -1.87 8.98
C ARG A 68 4.02 -2.82 9.99
N ARG A 69 2.71 -2.79 10.14
CA ARG A 69 1.99 -3.78 10.98
C ARG A 69 2.18 -5.20 10.46
N VAL A 70 2.04 -5.38 9.17
CA VAL A 70 2.26 -6.70 8.54
C VAL A 70 3.70 -7.16 8.69
N ILE A 71 4.67 -6.26 8.49
CA ILE A 71 6.09 -6.56 8.70
C ILE A 71 6.36 -6.95 10.15
N ALA A 72 5.80 -6.22 11.12
CA ALA A 72 5.98 -6.50 12.54
C ALA A 72 5.41 -7.88 12.95
N GLU A 73 4.33 -8.33 12.34
CA GLU A 73 3.79 -9.66 12.55
C GLU A 73 4.73 -10.78 12.07
N GLU A 74 5.51 -10.53 11.02
CA GLU A 74 6.45 -11.50 10.46
C GLU A 74 7.83 -11.45 11.13
N GLU A 75 8.34 -10.24 11.40
CA GLU A 75 9.74 -10.01 11.78
C GLU A 75 9.90 -9.46 13.21
N GLY A 76 8.81 -9.07 13.88
CA GLY A 76 8.85 -8.31 15.13
C GLY A 76 8.89 -6.80 14.92
N GLU A 77 8.73 -6.03 16.00
CA GLU A 77 8.64 -4.56 15.91
C GLU A 77 10.00 -3.89 15.64
N ASN A 78 11.08 -4.50 16.11
CA ASN A 78 12.44 -3.98 15.94
C ASN A 78 13.10 -4.64 14.72
N VAL A 79 12.87 -4.05 13.56
CA VAL A 79 13.32 -4.60 12.27
C VAL A 79 14.56 -3.86 11.79
N ASP A 80 15.58 -4.60 11.40
CA ASP A 80 16.79 -4.04 10.81
C ASP A 80 16.51 -3.35 9.47
N ARG A 81 17.28 -2.33 9.17
CA ARG A 81 17.17 -1.58 7.92
C ARG A 81 17.32 -2.47 6.70
N THR A 82 18.21 -3.44 6.74
CA THR A 82 18.41 -4.38 5.62
C THR A 82 17.16 -5.21 5.32
N VAL A 83 16.41 -5.58 6.36
CA VAL A 83 15.13 -6.28 6.20
C VAL A 83 14.07 -5.35 5.62
N LEU A 84 14.01 -4.10 6.07
CA LEU A 84 13.10 -3.10 5.49
C LEU A 84 13.42 -2.80 4.03
N ASP A 85 14.69 -2.75 3.65
CA ASP A 85 15.10 -2.58 2.26
C ASP A 85 14.60 -3.74 1.38
N ASP A 86 14.61 -4.97 1.91
CA ASP A 86 14.05 -6.13 1.22
C ASP A 86 12.52 -6.02 1.04
N TYR A 87 11.81 -5.53 2.05
CA TYR A 87 10.38 -5.24 1.94
C TYR A 87 10.06 -4.08 0.99
N ALA A 88 10.99 -3.18 0.75
CA ALA A 88 10.86 -2.09 -0.23
C ALA A 88 11.15 -2.55 -1.67
N ASP A 89 11.80 -3.69 -1.85
CA ASP A 89 12.14 -4.25 -3.16
C ASP A 89 10.95 -5.02 -3.73
N PRO A 90 10.31 -4.52 -4.83
CA PRO A 90 9.14 -5.15 -5.42
C PRO A 90 9.42 -6.52 -6.06
N ASP A 91 10.68 -6.92 -6.21
CA ASP A 91 11.07 -8.22 -6.74
C ASP A 91 11.40 -9.25 -5.63
N SER A 92 11.37 -8.83 -4.35
CA SER A 92 11.66 -9.73 -3.23
C SER A 92 10.46 -10.60 -2.83
N ASP A 93 10.74 -11.78 -2.27
CA ASP A 93 9.70 -12.64 -1.70
C ASP A 93 8.99 -12.00 -0.49
N ARG A 94 9.73 -11.27 0.33
CA ARG A 94 9.17 -10.54 1.47
C ARG A 94 8.14 -9.50 1.04
N TYR A 95 8.45 -8.72 0.00
CA TYR A 95 7.52 -7.76 -0.57
C TYR A 95 6.22 -8.46 -1.03
N HIS A 96 6.33 -9.53 -1.79
CA HIS A 96 5.16 -10.25 -2.30
C HIS A 96 4.29 -10.84 -1.19
N LYS A 97 4.89 -11.41 -0.17
CA LYS A 97 4.17 -11.91 1.03
C LYS A 97 3.47 -10.79 1.79
N MET A 98 4.14 -9.65 1.94
CA MET A 98 3.57 -8.48 2.59
C MET A 98 2.32 -7.99 1.82
N VAL A 99 2.42 -7.81 0.52
CA VAL A 99 1.30 -7.37 -0.33
C VAL A 99 0.14 -8.36 -0.25
N GLU A 100 0.43 -9.65 -0.30
CA GLU A 100 -0.59 -10.71 -0.17
C GLU A 100 -1.32 -10.65 1.18
N LYS A 101 -0.60 -10.42 2.27
CA LYS A 101 -1.19 -10.27 3.60
C LYS A 101 -2.03 -9.00 3.71
N ILE A 102 -1.56 -7.89 3.18
CA ILE A 102 -2.35 -6.65 3.14
C ILE A 102 -3.64 -6.87 2.34
N CYS A 103 -3.54 -7.52 1.19
CA CYS A 103 -4.69 -7.85 0.35
C CYS A 103 -5.76 -8.64 1.13
N LYS A 104 -5.36 -9.68 1.83
CA LYS A 104 -6.26 -10.50 2.66
C LYS A 104 -6.89 -9.68 3.79
N ARG A 105 -6.12 -8.86 4.45
CA ARG A 105 -6.59 -8.02 5.57
C ARG A 105 -7.59 -6.98 5.11
N MET A 106 -7.41 -6.41 3.92
CA MET A 106 -8.33 -5.45 3.33
C MET A 106 -9.58 -6.11 2.70
N GLY A 107 -9.57 -7.41 2.48
CA GLY A 107 -10.67 -8.11 1.84
C GLY A 107 -10.74 -7.91 0.33
N PHE A 108 -9.65 -7.51 -0.31
CA PHE A 108 -9.60 -7.38 -1.77
C PHE A 108 -9.48 -8.73 -2.46
N THR A 109 -10.00 -8.83 -3.68
CA THR A 109 -9.75 -9.95 -4.57
C THR A 109 -8.28 -9.96 -5.04
N SER A 110 -7.73 -8.79 -5.33
CA SER A 110 -6.31 -8.60 -5.60
C SER A 110 -5.85 -7.21 -5.19
N LEU A 111 -4.56 -7.07 -4.93
CA LEU A 111 -3.91 -5.81 -4.59
C LEU A 111 -2.63 -5.67 -5.40
N GLY A 112 -2.44 -4.51 -6.01
CA GLY A 112 -1.20 -4.13 -6.67
C GLY A 112 -0.76 -2.74 -6.26
N TYR A 113 0.53 -2.59 -6.02
CA TYR A 113 1.18 -1.31 -5.81
C TYR A 113 2.01 -0.94 -7.04
N ASN A 114 2.17 0.35 -7.27
CA ASN A 114 3.09 0.81 -8.31
C ASN A 114 4.54 0.59 -7.87
N ARG A 115 5.42 0.40 -8.82
CA ARG A 115 6.87 0.35 -8.57
C ARG A 115 7.38 1.79 -8.39
N LEU A 116 8.33 1.99 -7.49
CA LEU A 116 8.91 3.30 -7.25
C LEU A 116 9.52 3.90 -8.52
N ASP A 117 10.30 3.11 -9.27
CA ASP A 117 10.95 3.54 -10.49
C ASP A 117 9.93 4.00 -11.55
N ASP A 118 8.86 3.25 -11.74
CA ASP A 118 7.80 3.56 -12.69
C ASP A 118 7.06 4.85 -12.29
N MET A 119 6.81 5.02 -10.99
CA MET A 119 6.16 6.23 -10.48
C MET A 119 7.03 7.47 -10.69
N LEU A 120 8.32 7.39 -10.39
CA LEU A 120 9.27 8.49 -10.58
C LEU A 120 9.42 8.85 -12.07
N ASP A 121 9.47 7.84 -12.94
CA ASP A 121 9.52 8.03 -14.38
C ASP A 121 8.25 8.71 -14.90
N ALA A 122 7.09 8.26 -14.45
CA ALA A 122 5.80 8.86 -14.81
C ALA A 122 5.67 10.32 -14.37
N ALA A 123 6.29 10.71 -13.27
CA ALA A 123 6.30 12.09 -12.80
C ALA A 123 7.07 13.05 -13.72
N GLY A 124 7.99 12.53 -14.55
CA GLY A 124 8.77 13.32 -15.51
C GLY A 124 9.76 14.28 -14.87
N ILE A 125 10.11 14.07 -13.61
CA ILE A 125 11.07 14.90 -12.86
C ILE A 125 12.30 14.03 -12.57
N ASP A 126 13.48 14.69 -12.56
CA ASP A 126 14.72 14.02 -12.17
C ASP A 126 14.57 13.35 -10.79
N PRO A 127 14.72 12.02 -10.69
CA PRO A 127 14.57 11.31 -9.42
C PRO A 127 15.45 11.83 -8.28
N SER A 128 16.62 12.37 -8.59
CA SER A 128 17.54 12.96 -7.60
C SER A 128 16.97 14.20 -6.90
N LYS A 129 15.92 14.80 -7.48
CA LYS A 129 15.22 15.97 -6.93
C LYS A 129 13.94 15.61 -6.18
N MET A 130 13.63 14.33 -6.04
CA MET A 130 12.41 13.86 -5.40
C MET A 130 12.73 13.13 -4.10
N CYS A 131 11.99 13.47 -3.04
CA CYS A 131 12.06 12.74 -1.79
C CYS A 131 11.30 11.41 -1.92
N THR A 132 11.95 10.31 -1.61
CA THR A 132 11.38 8.96 -1.65
C THR A 132 11.31 8.30 -0.27
N TYR A 133 11.49 9.11 0.79
CA TYR A 133 11.63 8.62 2.16
C TYR A 133 10.49 7.71 2.61
N CYS A 134 9.25 8.05 2.29
CA CYS A 134 8.08 7.25 2.72
C CYS A 134 8.13 5.80 2.22
N TRP A 135 8.78 5.55 1.10
CA TRP A 135 8.80 4.24 0.45
C TRP A 135 10.08 3.45 0.70
N ASN A 136 11.23 4.11 0.74
CA ASN A 136 12.53 3.44 0.89
C ASN A 136 13.40 3.98 2.05
N GLY A 137 12.91 4.98 2.79
CA GLY A 137 13.64 5.59 3.89
C GLY A 137 14.84 6.45 3.48
N ARG A 138 14.89 6.91 2.24
CA ARG A 138 15.99 7.72 1.68
C ARG A 138 15.45 9.09 1.26
N GLU A 139 16.21 10.12 1.57
CA GLU A 139 15.95 11.49 1.15
C GLU A 139 16.63 11.82 -0.16
#